data_bd2cea2906980f814a30232dc28e5c69
#
_entry.id   bd2cea2906980f814a30232dc28e5c69
#
_cell.length_a   1.000
_cell.length_b   1.000
_cell.length_c   1.000
_cell.angle_alpha   90.00
_cell.angle_beta   90.00
_cell.angle_gamma   90.00
#
_symmetry.space_group_name_H-M   'P 1'
#
loop_
_entity.id
_entity.type
_entity.pdbx_description
1 polymer ?
#
loop_
_entity_poly.entity_id
_entity_poly.type
_entity_poly.pdbx_seq_one_letter_code
_entity_poly.pdbx_strand_id
1 'polypeptide(L)'
;MRFHRRTLARLCLLSWALLVMTNLAAADPKDDIGAATMTWAQTLGQNDPDSVIALYATDGVLWGTLSPTVRADRAALRDYFVTAFRALPNLKVTFGQQLVRVYGRTAVNTGYYTFSYVKDGETKTLPARYSFTFVKDGEKWMIVDHHSSAMPAPR
;
A
#
# COMPACT_ATOMS: atom_id res chain seq x y z
N MET A 1 3.80 -86.69 -21.78
CA MET A 1 2.97 -85.59 -22.23
C MET A 1 2.31 -84.96 -21.05
N ARG A 2 2.81 -83.81 -20.53
CA ARG A 2 2.12 -82.98 -19.53
C ARG A 2 2.45 -81.52 -19.80
N PHE A 3 1.44 -80.81 -20.27
CA PHE A 3 1.47 -79.33 -20.51
C PHE A 3 1.45 -78.58 -19.20
N HIS A 4 2.44 -77.72 -18.97
CA HIS A 4 2.41 -76.78 -17.91
C HIS A 4 1.97 -75.43 -18.46
N ARG A 5 0.77 -74.97 -18.08
CA ARG A 5 0.29 -73.62 -18.30
C ARG A 5 0.91 -72.70 -17.24
N ARG A 6 1.75 -71.77 -17.67
CA ARG A 6 2.22 -70.66 -16.80
C ARG A 6 1.28 -69.47 -16.97
N THR A 7 0.50 -69.23 -15.95
CA THR A 7 -0.37 -68.04 -15.84
C THR A 7 0.50 -66.83 -15.49
N LEU A 8 0.59 -65.84 -16.37
CA LEU A 8 1.21 -64.53 -16.11
C LEU A 8 0.20 -63.65 -15.38
N ALA A 9 0.41 -63.43 -14.11
CA ALA A 9 -0.29 -62.38 -13.34
C ALA A 9 0.27 -61.02 -13.71
N ARG A 10 -0.54 -60.17 -14.40
CA ARG A 10 -0.22 -58.78 -14.65
C ARG A 10 -0.62 -57.97 -13.40
N LEU A 11 0.37 -57.50 -12.63
CA LEU A 11 0.19 -56.51 -11.57
C LEU A 11 -0.03 -55.12 -12.24
N CYS A 12 -1.25 -54.63 -12.22
CA CYS A 12 -1.54 -53.22 -12.51
C CYS A 12 -1.21 -52.39 -11.27
N LEU A 13 -0.08 -51.70 -11.26
CA LEU A 13 0.25 -50.66 -10.30
C LEU A 13 -0.52 -49.41 -10.70
N LEU A 14 -1.64 -49.15 -10.02
CA LEU A 14 -2.34 -47.88 -10.07
C LEU A 14 -1.58 -46.87 -9.21
N SER A 15 -0.76 -46.05 -9.86
CA SER A 15 -0.12 -44.89 -9.24
C SER A 15 -1.18 -43.80 -9.03
N TRP A 16 -1.67 -43.64 -7.81
CA TRP A 16 -2.46 -42.47 -7.39
C TRP A 16 -1.50 -41.30 -7.23
N ALA A 17 -1.42 -40.45 -8.25
CA ALA A 17 -0.81 -39.13 -8.11
C ALA A 17 -1.76 -38.25 -7.25
N LEU A 18 -1.41 -38.10 -5.98
CA LEU A 18 -2.10 -37.15 -5.09
C LEU A 18 -1.74 -35.74 -5.54
N LEU A 19 -2.63 -35.11 -6.33
CA LEU A 19 -2.51 -33.72 -6.73
C LEU A 19 -2.82 -32.86 -5.49
N VAL A 20 -1.79 -32.48 -4.74
CA VAL A 20 -1.90 -31.52 -3.66
C VAL A 20 -2.15 -30.15 -4.31
N MET A 21 -3.41 -29.78 -4.48
CA MET A 21 -3.78 -28.41 -4.80
C MET A 21 -3.51 -27.55 -3.57
N THR A 22 -2.36 -26.91 -3.53
CA THR A 22 -2.11 -25.80 -2.59
C THR A 22 -3.04 -24.67 -3.00
N ASN A 23 -4.17 -24.52 -2.29
CA ASN A 23 -4.94 -23.29 -2.33
C ASN A 23 -4.02 -22.18 -1.79
N LEU A 24 -3.37 -21.41 -2.69
CA LEU A 24 -2.88 -20.10 -2.29
C LEU A 24 -4.13 -19.29 -1.96
N ALA A 25 -4.39 -19.11 -0.68
CA ALA A 25 -5.41 -18.18 -0.24
C ALA A 25 -5.04 -16.82 -0.84
N ALA A 26 -5.93 -16.27 -1.68
CA ALA A 26 -5.75 -14.91 -2.16
C ALA A 26 -5.68 -14.00 -0.92
N ALA A 27 -4.68 -13.12 -0.88
CA ALA A 27 -4.56 -12.16 0.21
C ALA A 27 -5.85 -11.36 0.36
N ASP A 28 -6.26 -11.06 1.60
CA ASP A 28 -7.42 -10.20 1.84
C ASP A 28 -7.12 -8.84 1.16
N PRO A 29 -8.00 -8.34 0.29
CA PRO A 29 -7.80 -7.04 -0.33
C PRO A 29 -7.58 -5.90 0.67
N LYS A 30 -8.02 -6.04 1.91
CA LYS A 30 -7.71 -5.08 2.99
C LYS A 30 -6.25 -5.11 3.39
N ASP A 31 -5.63 -6.29 3.41
CA ASP A 31 -4.21 -6.45 3.71
C ASP A 31 -3.36 -5.83 2.60
N ASP A 32 -3.78 -5.97 1.33
CA ASP A 32 -3.13 -5.31 0.19
C ASP A 32 -3.14 -3.78 0.35
N ILE A 33 -4.27 -3.20 0.78
CA ILE A 33 -4.40 -1.75 1.03
C ILE A 33 -3.55 -1.33 2.23
N GLY A 34 -3.54 -2.13 3.28
CA GLY A 34 -2.64 -1.92 4.43
C GLY A 34 -1.18 -1.88 3.97
N ALA A 35 -0.76 -2.85 3.17
CA ALA A 35 0.59 -2.93 2.61
C ALA A 35 0.92 -1.73 1.69
N ALA A 36 0.00 -1.32 0.79
CA ALA A 36 0.17 -0.15 -0.06
C ALA A 36 0.32 1.15 0.77
N THR A 37 -0.46 1.28 1.84
CA THR A 37 -0.38 2.41 2.76
C THR A 37 0.97 2.43 3.51
N MET A 38 1.45 1.28 3.96
CA MET A 38 2.77 1.16 4.59
C MET A 38 3.91 1.42 3.61
N THR A 39 3.76 0.99 2.35
CA THR A 39 4.71 1.32 1.27
C THR A 39 4.81 2.83 1.09
N TRP A 40 3.69 3.55 1.08
CA TRP A 40 3.69 5.01 1.03
C TRP A 40 4.47 5.62 2.21
N ALA A 41 4.28 5.14 3.43
CA ALA A 41 5.00 5.62 4.61
C ALA A 41 6.52 5.40 4.51
N GLN A 42 6.93 4.22 4.08
CA GLN A 42 8.34 3.87 3.90
C GLN A 42 8.99 4.72 2.81
N THR A 43 8.29 4.90 1.70
CA THR A 43 8.76 5.72 0.57
C THR A 43 8.87 7.20 0.97
N LEU A 44 7.88 7.72 1.70
CA LEU A 44 7.94 9.08 2.24
C LEU A 44 9.19 9.28 3.12
N GLY A 45 9.53 8.27 3.93
CA GLY A 45 10.71 8.28 4.80
C GLY A 45 12.06 8.31 4.06
N GLN A 46 12.08 8.01 2.77
CA GLN A 46 13.28 8.14 1.93
C GLN A 46 13.57 9.61 1.54
N ASN A 47 12.58 10.48 1.68
CA ASN A 47 12.63 11.91 1.34
C ASN A 47 12.98 12.14 -0.16
N ASP A 48 12.56 11.22 -1.01
CA ASP A 48 12.66 11.30 -2.47
C ASP A 48 11.27 11.59 -3.09
N PRO A 49 11.07 12.80 -3.66
CA PRO A 49 9.78 13.18 -4.26
C PRO A 49 9.35 12.27 -5.39
N ASP A 50 10.29 11.82 -6.23
CA ASP A 50 9.98 11.04 -7.43
C ASP A 50 9.49 9.63 -7.04
N SER A 51 10.07 9.03 -6.02
CA SER A 51 9.61 7.75 -5.47
C SER A 51 8.21 7.85 -4.86
N VAL A 52 7.91 8.93 -4.14
CA VAL A 52 6.58 9.10 -3.52
C VAL A 52 5.50 9.30 -4.58
N ILE A 53 5.73 10.16 -5.59
CA ILE A 53 4.72 10.41 -6.63
C ILE A 53 4.51 9.20 -7.55
N ALA A 54 5.46 8.25 -7.61
CA ALA A 54 5.28 7.00 -8.35
C ALA A 54 4.14 6.12 -7.78
N LEU A 55 3.73 6.35 -6.53
CA LEU A 55 2.62 5.64 -5.89
C LEU A 55 1.26 6.26 -6.21
N TYR A 56 1.22 7.43 -6.84
CA TYR A 56 0.00 8.10 -7.28
C TYR A 56 -0.32 7.74 -8.73
N ALA A 57 -1.61 7.59 -9.03
CA ALA A 57 -2.09 7.48 -10.39
C ALA A 57 -1.72 8.76 -11.18
N THR A 58 -1.78 8.68 -12.52
CA THR A 58 -1.42 9.81 -13.39
C THR A 58 -2.30 11.05 -13.14
N ASP A 59 -3.57 10.82 -12.80
CA ASP A 59 -4.60 11.81 -12.46
C ASP A 59 -4.82 11.93 -10.95
N GLY A 60 -3.89 11.38 -10.14
CA GLY A 60 -3.99 11.43 -8.68
C GLY A 60 -3.92 12.85 -8.14
N VAL A 61 -4.71 13.13 -7.09
CA VAL A 61 -4.76 14.43 -6.43
C VAL A 61 -4.33 14.35 -4.97
N LEU A 62 -3.77 15.45 -4.47
CA LEU A 62 -3.35 15.60 -3.07
C LEU A 62 -3.88 16.92 -2.49
N TRP A 63 -4.59 16.81 -1.38
CA TRP A 63 -4.92 17.89 -0.44
C TRP A 63 -3.93 17.80 0.73
N GLY A 64 -2.75 18.36 0.54
CA GLY A 64 -1.64 18.18 1.49
C GLY A 64 -1.76 19.05 2.73
N THR A 65 -1.32 18.55 3.88
CA THR A 65 -1.36 19.27 5.19
C THR A 65 -0.69 20.65 5.14
N LEU A 66 0.35 20.80 4.31
CA LEU A 66 1.13 22.04 4.18
C LEU A 66 0.74 22.86 2.93
N SER A 67 -0.32 22.48 2.21
CA SER A 67 -0.72 23.16 0.99
C SER A 67 -2.07 23.85 1.16
N PRO A 68 -2.18 25.13 0.84
CA PRO A 68 -3.47 25.83 0.82
C PRO A 68 -4.33 25.47 -0.39
N THR A 69 -3.74 24.80 -1.40
CA THR A 69 -4.39 24.45 -2.66
C THR A 69 -4.22 22.96 -2.97
N VAL A 70 -5.14 22.41 -3.74
CA VAL A 70 -5.04 21.05 -4.27
C VAL A 70 -3.83 20.92 -5.21
N ARG A 71 -3.20 19.77 -5.20
CA ARG A 71 -2.15 19.36 -6.15
C ARG A 71 -2.76 18.32 -7.07
N ALA A 72 -3.14 18.74 -8.27
CA ALA A 72 -3.99 17.95 -9.18
C ALA A 72 -3.28 17.47 -10.46
N ASP A 73 -1.96 17.61 -10.49
CA ASP A 73 -1.12 17.07 -11.57
C ASP A 73 0.25 16.63 -11.02
N ARG A 74 0.99 15.87 -11.81
CA ARG A 74 2.28 15.30 -11.36
C ARG A 74 3.33 16.35 -11.01
N ALA A 75 3.35 17.48 -11.71
CA ALA A 75 4.32 18.55 -11.44
C ALA A 75 3.99 19.24 -10.11
N ALA A 76 2.70 19.53 -9.87
CA ALA A 76 2.23 20.07 -8.60
C ALA A 76 2.41 19.12 -7.42
N LEU A 77 2.17 17.82 -7.62
CA LEU A 77 2.46 16.77 -6.63
C LEU A 77 3.95 16.74 -6.27
N ARG A 78 4.82 16.74 -7.28
CA ARG A 78 6.28 16.73 -7.09
C ARG A 78 6.75 17.97 -6.33
N ASP A 79 6.29 19.14 -6.74
CA ASP A 79 6.61 20.42 -6.07
C ASP A 79 6.21 20.41 -4.59
N TYR A 80 5.04 19.86 -4.29
CA TYR A 80 4.60 19.69 -2.91
C TYR A 80 5.59 18.86 -2.08
N PHE A 81 6.01 17.69 -2.57
CA PHE A 81 6.93 16.84 -1.80
C PHE A 81 8.34 17.43 -1.73
N VAL A 82 8.84 18.08 -2.78
CA VAL A 82 10.09 18.84 -2.73
C VAL A 82 10.05 19.89 -1.63
N THR A 83 8.95 20.65 -1.55
CA THR A 83 8.76 21.71 -0.54
C THR A 83 8.59 21.11 0.85
N ALA A 84 7.81 20.04 1.00
CA ALA A 84 7.58 19.38 2.27
C ALA A 84 8.88 18.79 2.86
N PHE A 85 9.71 18.14 2.05
CA PHE A 85 10.98 17.56 2.53
C PHE A 85 12.01 18.62 2.93
N ARG A 86 11.97 19.80 2.30
CA ARG A 86 12.78 20.95 2.75
C ARG A 86 12.27 21.55 4.05
N ALA A 87 10.95 21.68 4.20
CA ALA A 87 10.33 22.25 5.39
C ALA A 87 10.37 21.31 6.60
N LEU A 88 10.40 20.00 6.36
CA LEU A 88 10.35 18.95 7.36
C LEU A 88 11.52 17.95 7.14
N PRO A 89 12.76 18.32 7.50
CA PRO A 89 13.92 17.44 7.28
C PRO A 89 13.78 16.10 8.02
N ASN A 90 14.26 15.02 7.39
CA ASN A 90 14.14 13.65 7.89
C ASN A 90 12.68 13.24 8.18
N LEU A 91 11.77 13.69 7.33
CA LEU A 91 10.34 13.40 7.44
C LEU A 91 10.07 11.91 7.47
N LYS A 92 9.34 11.48 8.48
CA LYS A 92 8.79 10.13 8.62
C LYS A 92 7.33 10.22 9.00
N VAL A 93 6.59 9.12 8.82
CA VAL A 93 5.20 9.03 9.25
C VAL A 93 4.97 7.70 9.97
N THR A 94 4.19 7.76 11.04
CA THR A 94 3.73 6.60 11.79
C THR A 94 2.21 6.60 11.77
N PHE A 95 1.62 5.50 11.27
CA PHE A 95 0.17 5.32 11.26
C PHE A 95 -0.35 4.92 12.64
N GLY A 96 -1.47 5.53 13.03
CA GLY A 96 -2.32 5.06 14.12
C GLY A 96 -3.40 4.11 13.63
N GLN A 97 -4.62 4.25 14.15
CA GLN A 97 -5.77 3.47 13.70
C GLN A 97 -6.04 3.71 12.22
N GLN A 98 -6.28 2.63 11.48
CA GLN A 98 -6.63 2.62 10.08
C GLN A 98 -8.01 1.96 9.88
N LEU A 99 -8.86 2.55 9.07
CA LEU A 99 -10.18 2.04 8.70
C LEU A 99 -10.19 1.75 7.19
N VAL A 100 -9.89 0.51 6.83
CA VAL A 100 -9.83 0.06 5.43
C VAL A 100 -11.20 -0.47 4.98
N ARG A 101 -11.68 0.01 3.84
CA ARG A 101 -12.90 -0.42 3.16
C ARG A 101 -12.57 -0.66 1.69
N VAL A 102 -12.99 -1.82 1.16
CA VAL A 102 -12.71 -2.22 -0.23
C VAL A 102 -14.03 -2.41 -0.98
N TYR A 103 -14.11 -1.85 -2.18
CA TYR A 103 -15.28 -1.86 -3.06
C TYR A 103 -14.83 -2.27 -4.48
N GLY A 104 -14.66 -3.57 -4.69
CA GLY A 104 -14.14 -4.11 -5.94
C GLY A 104 -12.72 -3.62 -6.23
N ARG A 105 -12.55 -2.79 -7.28
CA ARG A 105 -11.26 -2.21 -7.67
C ARG A 105 -10.97 -0.85 -7.01
N THR A 106 -11.79 -0.40 -6.10
CA THR A 106 -11.61 0.85 -5.35
C THR A 106 -11.52 0.55 -3.87
N ALA A 107 -10.63 1.23 -3.17
CA ALA A 107 -10.52 1.12 -1.73
C ALA A 107 -10.33 2.48 -1.09
N VAL A 108 -10.82 2.61 0.15
CA VAL A 108 -10.65 3.82 0.96
C VAL A 108 -9.99 3.42 2.28
N ASN A 109 -8.89 4.06 2.62
CA ASN A 109 -8.23 3.94 3.92
C ASN A 109 -8.22 5.29 4.62
N THR A 110 -8.86 5.36 5.77
CA THR A 110 -8.94 6.59 6.57
C THR A 110 -8.41 6.34 7.97
N GLY A 111 -7.87 7.38 8.59
CA GLY A 111 -7.36 7.24 9.95
C GLY A 111 -6.52 8.41 10.40
N TYR A 112 -5.66 8.11 11.36
CA TYR A 112 -4.72 9.06 11.94
C TYR A 112 -3.29 8.63 11.64
N TYR A 113 -2.43 9.62 11.52
CA TYR A 113 -0.99 9.42 11.48
C TYR A 113 -0.26 10.61 12.14
N THR A 114 0.98 10.38 12.49
CA THR A 114 1.84 11.43 13.03
C THR A 114 3.08 11.54 12.17
N PHE A 115 3.30 12.70 11.60
CA PHE A 115 4.58 13.05 10.99
C PHE A 115 5.59 13.33 12.10
N SER A 116 6.84 12.90 11.89
CA SER A 116 8.00 13.28 12.68
C SER A 116 9.09 13.82 11.78
N TYR A 117 9.79 14.86 12.21
CA TYR A 117 10.85 15.51 11.45
C TYR A 117 11.85 16.18 12.41
N VAL A 118 13.03 16.51 11.92
CA VAL A 118 14.06 17.16 12.74
C VAL A 118 14.06 18.66 12.43
N LYS A 119 13.97 19.50 13.48
CA LYS A 119 14.09 20.93 13.38
C LYS A 119 14.91 21.46 14.57
N ASP A 120 15.92 22.26 14.28
CA ASP A 120 16.82 22.83 15.30
C ASP A 120 17.47 21.75 16.20
N GLY A 121 17.82 20.59 15.61
CA GLY A 121 18.39 19.45 16.31
C GLY A 121 17.42 18.60 17.13
N GLU A 122 16.15 18.98 17.18
CA GLU A 122 15.11 18.28 17.93
C GLU A 122 14.12 17.55 17.03
N THR A 123 13.60 16.41 17.49
CA THR A 123 12.49 15.75 16.83
C THR A 123 11.19 16.46 17.16
N LYS A 124 10.52 16.97 16.15
CA LYS A 124 9.18 17.57 16.23
C LYS A 124 8.16 16.60 15.64
N THR A 125 6.90 16.73 16.09
CA THR A 125 5.78 15.91 15.60
C THR A 125 4.64 16.78 15.12
N LEU A 126 3.91 16.27 14.11
CA LEU A 126 2.71 16.90 13.56
C LEU A 126 1.62 15.83 13.42
N PRO A 127 0.73 15.68 14.42
CA PRO A 127 -0.41 14.80 14.32
C PRO A 127 -1.38 15.25 13.23
N ALA A 128 -1.88 14.31 12.46
CA ALA A 128 -2.79 14.58 11.35
C ALA A 128 -3.80 13.44 11.17
N ARG A 129 -4.80 13.69 10.36
CA ARG A 129 -5.77 12.73 9.88
C ARG A 129 -5.70 12.66 8.37
N TYR A 130 -6.06 11.49 7.83
CA TYR A 130 -5.95 11.27 6.39
C TYR A 130 -7.12 10.49 5.83
N SER A 131 -7.27 10.61 4.52
CA SER A 131 -8.07 9.74 3.68
C SER A 131 -7.26 9.44 2.42
N PHE A 132 -6.99 8.16 2.15
CA PHE A 132 -6.52 7.67 0.87
C PHE A 132 -7.67 7.02 0.13
N THR A 133 -7.80 7.32 -1.15
CA THR A 133 -8.57 6.50 -2.09
C THR A 133 -7.60 5.85 -3.06
N PHE A 134 -7.71 4.53 -3.16
CA PHE A 134 -6.91 3.72 -4.07
C PHE A 134 -7.78 3.14 -5.18
N VAL A 135 -7.21 2.99 -6.37
CA VAL A 135 -7.79 2.22 -7.48
C VAL A 135 -6.78 1.16 -7.92
N LYS A 136 -7.28 -0.05 -8.19
CA LYS A 136 -6.43 -1.16 -8.66
C LYS A 136 -6.14 -0.99 -10.15
N ASP A 137 -4.85 -0.82 -10.48
CA ASP A 137 -4.33 -0.77 -11.85
C ASP A 137 -3.43 -1.99 -12.07
N GLY A 138 -3.91 -2.95 -12.89
CA GLY A 138 -3.31 -4.28 -12.95
C GLY A 138 -3.30 -4.92 -11.55
N GLU A 139 -2.10 -5.27 -11.07
CA GLU A 139 -1.90 -5.85 -9.75
C GLU A 139 -1.56 -4.80 -8.67
N LYS A 140 -1.43 -3.52 -9.03
CA LYS A 140 -1.03 -2.45 -8.11
C LYS A 140 -2.21 -1.63 -7.65
N TRP A 141 -2.16 -1.20 -6.40
CA TRP A 141 -3.07 -0.19 -5.87
C TRP A 141 -2.41 1.19 -5.99
N MET A 142 -3.01 2.07 -6.80
CA MET A 142 -2.53 3.42 -7.05
C MET A 142 -3.37 4.43 -6.29
N ILE A 143 -2.74 5.45 -5.71
CA ILE A 143 -3.43 6.53 -5.01
C ILE A 143 -4.06 7.46 -6.04
N VAL A 144 -5.38 7.62 -6.02
CA VAL A 144 -6.12 8.57 -6.87
C VAL A 144 -6.55 9.81 -6.10
N ASP A 145 -6.75 9.70 -4.78
CA ASP A 145 -7.03 10.85 -3.93
C ASP A 145 -6.34 10.66 -2.57
N HIS A 146 -5.70 11.71 -2.09
CA HIS A 146 -5.09 11.76 -0.77
C HIS A 146 -5.42 13.09 -0.12
N HIS A 147 -6.19 13.04 0.96
CA HIS A 147 -6.40 14.19 1.83
C HIS A 147 -5.63 14.00 3.14
N SER A 148 -4.92 15.03 3.51
CA SER A 148 -4.19 15.16 4.77
C SER A 148 -4.50 16.49 5.43
N SER A 149 -4.87 16.48 6.71
CA SER A 149 -5.09 17.71 7.49
C SER A 149 -4.56 17.56 8.91
N ALA A 150 -3.99 18.63 9.46
CA ALA A 150 -3.57 18.67 10.85
C ALA A 150 -4.74 18.36 11.80
N MET A 151 -4.43 17.77 12.95
CA MET A 151 -5.45 17.59 14.00
C MET A 151 -5.95 18.95 14.47
N PRO A 152 -7.28 19.10 14.67
CA PRO A 152 -7.82 20.29 15.32
C PRO A 152 -7.23 20.49 16.71
N ALA A 153 -7.06 21.74 17.12
CA ALA A 153 -6.70 22.02 18.50
C ALA A 153 -7.76 21.46 19.47
N PRO A 154 -7.37 20.96 20.66
CA PRO A 154 -8.33 20.65 21.72
C PRO A 154 -9.20 21.85 22.02
N ARG A 155 -10.48 21.61 22.23
CA ARG A 155 -11.43 22.64 22.71
C ARG A 155 -11.31 22.82 24.20
#